data_433508864f94d669fdc078b6668bc6fb
#
_entry.id   433508864f94d669fdc078b6668bc6fb
#
_cell.length_a   1.000
_cell.length_b   1.000
_cell.length_c   1.000
_cell.angle_alpha   90.00
_cell.angle_beta   90.00
_cell.angle_gamma   90.00
#
_symmetry.space_group_name_H-M   'P 1'
#
loop_
_entity.id
_entity.type
_entity.pdbx_description
1 polymer ?
#
loop_
_entity_poly.entity_id
_entity_poly.type
_entity_poly.pdbx_seq_one_letter_code
_entity_poly.pdbx_strand_id
1 'polypeptide(L)'
;MKNMPITLDELLASRDARHAMQQKLMAEHSGKTLVCLTVVMPGSVKRNLQSLTVAHAAVEAMRKAFGVKSEERRVKNTDELMRSDELIPETELLTNELKTNDEGCLIERDLNTGYEAYLITPMPLLEAKRVAVEIEDTHPLGRLFDIDVIDAQGIPVSRDRVGG
;
A
#
# COMPACT_ATOMS: atom_id res chain seq x y z
N MET A 1 -13.66 4.38 -16.00
CA MET A 1 -12.32 3.78 -15.80
C MET A 1 -11.80 3.25 -17.11
N LYS A 2 -10.62 3.67 -17.50
CA LYS A 2 -9.99 3.16 -18.71
C LYS A 2 -9.18 1.92 -18.40
N ASN A 3 -9.47 0.85 -19.10
CA ASN A 3 -8.74 -0.40 -18.96
C ASN A 3 -7.74 -0.50 -20.11
N MET A 4 -6.54 -0.04 -19.88
CA MET A 4 -5.51 -0.01 -20.91
C MET A 4 -4.42 -1.04 -20.64
N PRO A 5 -3.94 -1.72 -21.68
CA PRO A 5 -2.80 -2.63 -21.50
C PRO A 5 -1.58 -1.89 -20.99
N ILE A 6 -0.78 -2.60 -20.22
CA ILE A 6 0.43 -2.05 -19.62
C ILE A 6 1.63 -2.43 -20.47
N THR A 7 2.50 -1.47 -20.73
CA THR A 7 3.76 -1.73 -21.44
C THR A 7 4.84 -2.13 -20.44
N LEU A 8 5.91 -2.75 -20.96
CA LEU A 8 7.05 -3.10 -20.12
C LEU A 8 7.67 -1.86 -19.48
N ASP A 9 7.79 -0.77 -20.24
CA ASP A 9 8.37 0.47 -19.72
C ASP A 9 7.53 1.03 -18.57
N GLU A 10 6.22 0.95 -18.69
CA GLU A 10 5.33 1.38 -17.61
C GLU A 10 5.49 0.53 -16.35
N LEU A 11 5.64 -0.77 -16.52
CA LEU A 11 5.86 -1.67 -15.39
C LEU A 11 7.18 -1.37 -14.68
N LEU A 12 8.25 -1.14 -15.45
CA LEU A 12 9.56 -0.83 -14.87
C LEU A 12 9.52 0.51 -14.14
N ALA A 13 8.90 1.53 -14.75
CA ALA A 13 8.76 2.82 -14.11
C ALA A 13 7.92 2.73 -12.83
N SER A 14 6.90 1.89 -12.82
CA SER A 14 6.08 1.68 -11.64
C SER A 14 6.86 1.02 -10.50
N ARG A 15 7.73 0.06 -10.83
CA ARG A 15 8.59 -0.59 -9.82
C ARG A 15 9.55 0.42 -9.20
N ASP A 16 10.15 1.27 -10.02
CA ASP A 16 11.05 2.31 -9.53
C ASP A 16 10.31 3.31 -8.64
N ALA A 17 9.09 3.67 -9.03
CA ALA A 17 8.27 4.59 -8.26
C ALA A 17 7.87 4.00 -6.90
N ARG A 18 7.55 2.68 -6.87
CA ARG A 18 7.25 2.00 -5.61
C ARG A 18 8.45 1.99 -4.68
N HIS A 19 9.63 1.71 -5.24
CA HIS A 19 10.86 1.68 -4.45
C HIS A 19 11.15 3.07 -3.85
N ALA A 20 11.01 4.11 -4.66
CA ALA A 20 11.18 5.49 -4.20
C ALA A 20 10.20 5.85 -3.10
N MET A 21 8.94 5.42 -3.24
CA MET A 21 7.92 5.66 -2.22
C MET A 21 8.24 4.93 -0.92
N GLN A 22 8.72 3.70 -1.01
CA GLN A 22 9.13 2.94 0.17
C GLN A 22 10.25 3.65 0.91
N GLN A 23 11.26 4.12 0.18
CA GLN A 23 12.38 4.82 0.80
C GLN A 23 11.94 6.12 1.47
N LYS A 24 11.06 6.85 0.80
CA LYS A 24 10.51 8.09 1.34
C LYS A 24 9.76 7.84 2.65
N LEU A 25 8.87 6.86 2.65
CA LEU A 25 8.06 6.56 3.83
C LEU A 25 8.91 6.04 4.98
N MET A 26 9.92 5.24 4.69
CA MET A 26 10.81 4.74 5.72
C MET A 26 11.61 5.87 6.36
N ALA A 27 12.04 6.84 5.57
CA ALA A 27 12.76 7.99 6.08
C ALA A 27 11.85 8.88 6.95
N GLU A 28 10.60 9.06 6.53
CA GLU A 28 9.65 9.89 7.26
C GLU A 28 9.13 9.25 8.54
N HIS A 29 9.12 7.93 8.59
CA HIS A 29 8.56 7.17 9.71
C HIS A 29 9.60 6.25 10.32
N SER A 30 10.75 6.80 10.62
CA SER A 30 11.85 6.06 11.21
C SER A 30 11.39 5.36 12.51
N GLY A 31 11.80 4.11 12.66
CA GLY A 31 11.44 3.32 13.84
C GLY A 31 10.11 2.58 13.72
N LYS A 32 9.37 2.79 12.64
CA LYS A 32 8.12 2.08 12.39
C LYS A 32 8.30 1.09 11.24
N THR A 33 7.32 0.22 11.08
CA THR A 33 7.35 -0.83 10.06
C THR A 33 6.51 -0.42 8.87
N LEU A 34 7.05 -0.63 7.67
CA LEU A 34 6.34 -0.37 6.42
C LEU A 34 5.78 -1.67 5.85
N VAL A 35 4.49 -1.66 5.54
CA VAL A 35 3.79 -2.78 4.90
C VAL A 35 3.27 -2.28 3.56
N CYS A 36 3.60 -2.99 2.50
CA CYS A 36 3.22 -2.61 1.14
C CYS A 36 2.30 -3.65 0.53
N LEU A 37 1.25 -3.20 -0.13
CA LEU A 37 0.30 -4.06 -0.82
C LEU A 37 0.33 -3.79 -2.31
N THR A 38 0.38 -4.86 -3.09
CA THR A 38 -0.01 -4.84 -4.50
C THR A 38 -0.97 -6.00 -4.72
N VAL A 39 -1.68 -5.97 -5.85
CA VAL A 39 -2.64 -7.01 -6.20
C VAL A 39 -2.09 -7.81 -7.37
N VAL A 40 -2.13 -9.13 -7.27
CA VAL A 40 -1.66 -10.01 -8.31
C VAL A 40 -2.75 -10.16 -9.36
N MET A 41 -2.56 -9.54 -10.52
CA MET A 41 -3.51 -9.64 -11.64
C MET A 41 -2.79 -10.16 -12.86
N PRO A 42 -3.25 -11.28 -13.43
CA PRO A 42 -2.64 -11.81 -14.63
C PRO A 42 -2.96 -10.93 -15.86
N GLY A 43 -2.11 -11.01 -16.87
CA GLY A 43 -2.33 -10.30 -18.12
C GLY A 43 -1.77 -8.90 -18.12
N SER A 44 -2.04 -8.17 -19.20
CA SER A 44 -1.48 -6.84 -19.43
C SER A 44 -2.35 -5.71 -18.90
N VAL A 45 -3.61 -5.98 -18.57
CA VAL A 45 -4.50 -4.96 -18.00
C VAL A 45 -4.52 -5.16 -16.48
N LYS A 46 -3.92 -4.21 -15.77
CA LYS A 46 -3.74 -4.31 -14.31
C LYS A 46 -4.77 -3.53 -13.52
N ARG A 47 -5.46 -2.60 -14.16
CA ARG A 47 -6.47 -1.78 -13.51
C ARG A 47 -7.84 -2.06 -14.13
N ASN A 48 -8.70 -2.73 -13.38
CA ASN A 48 -10.07 -2.99 -13.79
C ASN A 48 -10.95 -3.12 -12.54
N LEU A 49 -12.23 -3.36 -12.73
CA LEU A 49 -13.16 -3.46 -11.62
C LEU A 49 -12.80 -4.61 -10.66
N GLN A 50 -12.37 -5.74 -11.22
CA GLN A 50 -11.97 -6.89 -10.41
C GLN A 50 -10.75 -6.57 -9.55
N SER A 51 -9.74 -5.93 -10.12
CA SER A 51 -8.54 -5.58 -9.35
C SER A 51 -8.85 -4.58 -8.25
N LEU A 52 -9.75 -3.64 -8.50
CA LEU A 52 -10.16 -2.69 -7.47
C LEU A 52 -10.92 -3.37 -6.35
N THR A 53 -11.78 -4.33 -6.69
CA THR A 53 -12.52 -5.09 -5.69
C THR A 53 -11.57 -5.88 -4.79
N VAL A 54 -10.59 -6.55 -5.39
CA VAL A 54 -9.58 -7.31 -4.65
C VAL A 54 -8.75 -6.36 -3.78
N ALA A 55 -8.33 -5.22 -4.34
CA ALA A 55 -7.54 -4.25 -3.61
C ALA A 55 -8.28 -3.71 -2.39
N HIS A 56 -9.54 -3.37 -2.55
CA HIS A 56 -10.33 -2.86 -1.44
C HIS A 56 -10.51 -3.91 -0.34
N ALA A 57 -10.69 -5.17 -0.71
CA ALA A 57 -10.78 -6.26 0.26
C ALA A 57 -9.48 -6.41 1.02
N ALA A 58 -8.33 -6.33 0.33
CA ALA A 58 -7.02 -6.44 0.95
C ALA A 58 -6.76 -5.27 1.90
N VAL A 59 -7.09 -4.06 1.47
CA VAL A 59 -6.90 -2.86 2.29
C VAL A 59 -7.74 -2.94 3.57
N GLU A 60 -8.97 -3.39 3.47
CA GLU A 60 -9.82 -3.55 4.65
C GLU A 60 -9.24 -4.59 5.62
N ALA A 61 -8.75 -5.72 5.08
CA ALA A 61 -8.13 -6.74 5.91
C ALA A 61 -6.89 -6.19 6.62
N MET A 62 -6.06 -5.45 5.90
CA MET A 62 -4.87 -4.84 6.48
C MET A 62 -5.24 -3.80 7.53
N ARG A 63 -6.19 -2.94 7.23
CA ARG A 63 -6.61 -1.90 8.13
C ARG A 63 -7.07 -2.47 9.47
N LYS A 64 -7.86 -3.53 9.42
CA LYS A 64 -8.35 -4.20 10.62
C LYS A 64 -7.23 -4.91 11.37
N ALA A 65 -6.40 -5.63 10.65
CA ALA A 65 -5.33 -6.44 11.27
C ALA A 65 -4.25 -5.57 11.90
N PHE A 66 -3.94 -4.44 11.29
CA PHE A 66 -2.90 -3.53 11.78
C PHE A 66 -3.46 -2.37 12.62
N GLY A 67 -4.77 -2.31 12.80
CA GLY A 67 -5.39 -1.34 13.69
C GLY A 67 -5.44 0.09 13.18
N VAL A 68 -5.47 0.29 11.86
CA VAL A 68 -5.55 1.61 11.27
C VAL A 68 -7.01 2.03 11.13
N LYS A 69 -7.35 3.21 11.63
CA LYS A 69 -8.72 3.71 11.57
C LYS A 69 -9.08 4.19 10.17
N SER A 70 -10.35 4.10 9.82
CA SER A 70 -10.79 4.47 8.48
C SER A 70 -10.58 5.94 8.16
N GLU A 71 -10.65 6.82 9.12
CA GLU A 71 -10.41 8.25 8.89
C GLU A 71 -8.95 8.57 8.61
N GLU A 72 -8.06 7.64 8.87
CA GLU A 72 -6.63 7.78 8.53
C GLU A 72 -6.35 7.39 7.09
N ARG A 73 -7.34 6.84 6.42
CA ARG A 73 -7.20 6.36 5.07
C ARG A 73 -7.19 7.52 4.09
N ARG A 74 -6.21 7.51 3.18
CA ARG A 74 -6.10 8.53 2.14
C ARG A 74 -5.87 7.88 0.80
N VAL A 75 -6.70 8.27 -0.17
CA VAL A 75 -6.54 7.81 -1.54
C VAL A 75 -5.99 8.99 -2.34
N LYS A 76 -4.87 8.79 -3.00
CA LYS A 76 -4.24 9.82 -3.83
C LYS A 76 -4.39 9.44 -5.29
N ASN A 77 -5.08 10.27 -6.04
CA ASN A 77 -5.14 10.12 -7.48
C ASN A 77 -5.19 11.51 -8.12
N THR A 78 -4.96 11.56 -9.42
CA THR A 78 -4.87 12.82 -10.14
C THR A 78 -6.17 13.60 -10.11
N ASP A 79 -7.28 12.91 -10.27
CA ASP A 79 -8.58 13.58 -10.30
C ASP A 79 -8.91 14.25 -8.98
N GLU A 80 -8.60 13.57 -7.89
CA GLU A 80 -8.82 14.10 -6.57
C GLU A 80 -7.96 15.32 -6.28
N LEU A 81 -6.71 15.27 -6.68
CA LEU A 81 -5.81 16.39 -6.53
C LEU A 81 -6.28 17.60 -7.33
N MET A 82 -6.78 17.38 -8.53
CA MET A 82 -7.26 18.46 -9.37
C MET A 82 -8.52 19.11 -8.81
N ARG A 83 -9.37 18.35 -8.16
CA ARG A 83 -10.56 18.90 -7.53
C ARG A 83 -10.25 19.77 -6.33
N SER A 84 -9.22 19.43 -5.62
CA SER A 84 -8.85 20.16 -4.40
C SER A 84 -7.94 21.34 -4.68
N ASP A 85 -7.67 21.58 -5.93
CA ASP A 85 -6.84 22.64 -6.43
C ASP A 85 -7.08 23.98 -5.81
N GLU A 86 -8.31 24.35 -5.63
CA GLU A 86 -8.69 25.65 -5.18
C GLU A 86 -8.48 25.84 -3.71
N LEU A 87 -8.39 24.77 -2.93
CA LEU A 87 -8.70 24.95 -1.56
C LEU A 87 -7.83 24.32 -0.53
N ILE A 88 -7.11 23.29 -0.86
CA ILE A 88 -6.33 22.57 0.17
C ILE A 88 -4.87 22.91 0.03
N PRO A 89 -4.30 23.66 0.97
CA PRO A 89 -2.86 23.94 0.94
C PRO A 89 -2.09 22.64 1.05
N GLU A 90 -0.96 22.61 0.39
CA GLU A 90 -0.06 21.47 0.43
C GLU A 90 0.30 21.08 1.86
N THR A 91 0.48 22.08 2.72
CA THR A 91 0.78 21.85 4.12
C THR A 91 -0.32 21.09 4.84
N GLU A 92 -1.58 21.34 4.47
CA GLU A 92 -2.71 20.66 5.08
C GLU A 92 -2.74 19.19 4.67
N LEU A 93 -2.42 18.89 3.41
CA LEU A 93 -2.32 17.51 2.96
C LEU A 93 -1.21 16.77 3.69
N LEU A 94 -0.06 17.40 3.85
CA LEU A 94 1.04 16.82 4.57
C LEU A 94 0.69 16.59 6.03
N THR A 95 -0.01 17.52 6.64
CA THR A 95 -0.44 17.38 8.02
C THR A 95 -1.34 16.18 8.21
N ASN A 96 -2.25 15.94 7.28
CA ASN A 96 -3.13 14.77 7.34
C ASN A 96 -2.36 13.46 7.25
N GLU A 97 -1.34 13.41 6.40
CA GLU A 97 -0.51 12.22 6.29
C GLU A 97 0.35 11.99 7.54
N LEU A 98 0.79 13.06 8.16
CA LEU A 98 1.67 12.98 9.31
C LEU A 98 0.93 12.88 10.64
N LYS A 99 -0.39 12.95 10.60
CA LYS A 99 -1.21 12.93 11.78
C LYS A 99 -1.30 11.58 12.46
N THR A 100 -0.74 10.62 11.85
CA THR A 100 -0.81 9.26 12.30
C THR A 100 0.42 8.91 13.07
N ASN A 101 0.41 9.00 14.27
CA ASN A 101 1.56 8.77 15.09
C ASN A 101 1.59 7.34 15.55
N ASP A 102 0.97 7.05 16.67
CA ASP A 102 1.11 5.74 17.29
C ASP A 102 0.23 4.68 16.67
N GLU A 103 -0.82 5.10 15.99
CA GLU A 103 -1.79 4.16 15.43
C GLU A 103 -1.49 3.75 14.00
N GLY A 104 -0.49 4.37 13.39
CA GLY A 104 -0.12 4.08 12.01
C GLY A 104 -0.89 4.91 11.00
N CYS A 105 -0.57 4.75 9.72
CA CYS A 105 -1.26 5.42 8.64
C CYS A 105 -1.34 4.54 7.41
N LEU A 106 -2.25 4.89 6.51
CA LEU A 106 -2.46 4.14 5.29
C LEU A 106 -2.54 5.12 4.12
N ILE A 107 -1.74 4.87 3.10
CA ILE A 107 -1.72 5.66 1.86
C ILE A 107 -2.05 4.73 0.71
N GLU A 108 -3.00 5.12 -0.14
CA GLU A 108 -3.42 4.31 -1.28
C GLU A 108 -3.18 5.04 -2.59
N ARG A 109 -2.79 4.30 -3.62
CA ARG A 109 -2.58 4.83 -4.96
C ARG A 109 -3.28 3.94 -5.98
N ASP A 110 -4.24 4.51 -6.71
CA ASP A 110 -4.98 3.80 -7.76
C ASP A 110 -4.34 4.14 -9.10
N LEU A 111 -3.47 3.26 -9.59
CA LEU A 111 -2.67 3.50 -10.78
C LEU A 111 -3.06 2.55 -11.91
N ASN A 112 -2.77 2.95 -13.14
CA ASN A 112 -3.01 2.11 -14.31
C ASN A 112 -2.17 0.82 -14.26
N THR A 113 -1.00 0.87 -13.62
CA THR A 113 -0.13 -0.28 -13.40
C THR A 113 -0.61 -1.19 -12.28
N GLY A 114 -1.61 -0.78 -11.53
CA GLY A 114 -2.19 -1.53 -10.45
C GLY A 114 -2.45 -0.68 -9.22
N TYR A 115 -3.21 -1.23 -8.30
CA TYR A 115 -3.50 -0.57 -7.04
C TYR A 115 -2.37 -0.84 -6.05
N GLU A 116 -1.93 0.20 -5.35
CA GLU A 116 -0.89 0.09 -4.33
C GLU A 116 -1.38 0.68 -3.02
N ALA A 117 -0.99 0.06 -1.93
CA ALA A 117 -1.24 0.62 -0.61
C ALA A 117 0.02 0.52 0.23
N TYR A 118 0.25 1.53 1.04
CA TYR A 118 1.40 1.61 1.94
C TYR A 118 0.87 1.86 3.33
N LEU A 119 1.21 0.98 4.25
CA LEU A 119 0.75 1.08 5.63
C LEU A 119 1.96 1.20 6.55
N ILE A 120 1.92 2.20 7.42
CA ILE A 120 2.96 2.41 8.43
C ILE A 120 2.37 2.00 9.77
N THR A 121 3.07 1.15 10.50
CA THR A 121 2.59 0.64 11.78
C THR A 121 3.70 0.60 12.81
N PRO A 122 3.40 0.86 14.09
CA PRO A 122 4.38 0.67 15.16
C PRO A 122 4.65 -0.79 15.49
N MET A 123 3.90 -1.72 14.89
CA MET A 123 4.09 -3.15 15.12
C MET A 123 5.50 -3.58 14.72
N PRO A 124 6.18 -4.41 15.54
CA PRO A 124 7.52 -4.90 15.19
C PRO A 124 7.54 -5.65 13.86
N LEU A 125 8.68 -5.60 13.19
CA LEU A 125 8.85 -6.11 11.82
C LEU A 125 8.36 -7.55 11.64
N LEU A 126 8.83 -8.47 12.46
CA LEU A 126 8.46 -9.89 12.30
C LEU A 126 7.02 -10.15 12.67
N GLU A 127 6.50 -9.43 13.65
CA GLU A 127 5.09 -9.54 14.01
C GLU A 127 4.21 -9.05 12.85
N ALA A 128 4.60 -7.93 12.23
CA ALA A 128 3.89 -7.42 11.06
C ALA A 128 3.91 -8.44 9.92
N LYS A 129 5.04 -9.11 9.73
CA LYS A 129 5.15 -10.16 8.71
C LYS A 129 4.23 -11.34 9.00
N ARG A 130 4.13 -11.75 10.26
CA ARG A 130 3.20 -12.83 10.64
C ARG A 130 1.76 -12.45 10.32
N VAL A 131 1.38 -11.22 10.61
CA VAL A 131 0.05 -10.72 10.31
C VAL A 131 -0.21 -10.72 8.81
N ALA A 132 0.77 -10.27 8.02
CA ALA A 132 0.65 -10.25 6.56
C ALA A 132 0.48 -11.67 6.00
N VAL A 133 1.28 -12.62 6.47
CA VAL A 133 1.19 -14.02 6.05
C VAL A 133 -0.19 -14.59 6.41
N GLU A 134 -0.68 -14.30 7.60
CA GLU A 134 -1.99 -14.77 8.03
C GLU A 134 -3.09 -14.24 7.12
N ILE A 135 -3.05 -12.97 6.75
CA ILE A 135 -4.03 -12.40 5.83
C ILE A 135 -3.99 -13.14 4.50
N GLU A 136 -2.79 -13.33 3.94
CA GLU A 136 -2.65 -14.01 2.65
C GLU A 136 -3.14 -15.45 2.69
N ASP A 137 -2.91 -16.13 3.80
CA ASP A 137 -3.26 -17.55 3.93
C ASP A 137 -4.72 -17.81 4.29
N THR A 138 -5.35 -16.89 5.01
CA THR A 138 -6.70 -17.13 5.53
C THR A 138 -7.80 -16.37 4.83
N HIS A 139 -7.49 -15.25 4.17
CA HIS A 139 -8.50 -14.47 3.47
C HIS A 139 -8.98 -15.22 2.21
N PRO A 140 -10.27 -15.21 1.89
CA PRO A 140 -10.77 -15.88 0.68
C PRO A 140 -10.09 -15.42 -0.61
N LEU A 141 -9.65 -14.16 -0.67
CA LEU A 141 -8.95 -13.61 -1.83
C LEU A 141 -7.44 -13.49 -1.61
N GLY A 142 -6.93 -14.10 -0.54
CA GLY A 142 -5.53 -13.94 -0.13
C GLY A 142 -4.50 -14.29 -1.19
N ARG A 143 -4.83 -15.20 -2.08
CA ARG A 143 -3.93 -15.59 -3.18
C ARG A 143 -3.64 -14.44 -4.13
N LEU A 144 -4.53 -13.45 -4.18
CA LEU A 144 -4.39 -12.30 -5.07
C LEU A 144 -3.73 -11.12 -4.36
N PHE A 145 -3.47 -11.24 -3.07
CA PHE A 145 -2.81 -10.21 -2.30
C PHE A 145 -1.31 -10.44 -2.31
N ASP A 146 -0.55 -9.39 -2.56
CA ASP A 146 0.90 -9.42 -2.41
C ASP A 146 1.25 -8.40 -1.34
N ILE A 147 1.44 -8.87 -0.12
CA ILE A 147 1.68 -8.03 1.04
C ILE A 147 3.13 -8.21 1.48
N ASP A 148 3.93 -7.18 1.27
CA ASP A 148 5.34 -7.17 1.63
C ASP A 148 5.58 -6.33 2.87
N VAL A 149 6.36 -6.85 3.80
CA VAL A 149 6.83 -6.10 4.95
C VAL A 149 8.29 -5.78 4.71
N ILE A 150 8.62 -4.48 4.74
CA ILE A 150 9.93 -3.99 4.29
C ILE A 150 10.80 -3.68 5.51
N ASP A 151 12.02 -4.21 5.52
CA ASP A 151 12.94 -3.95 6.63
C ASP A 151 13.66 -2.59 6.48
N ALA A 152 14.48 -2.27 7.46
CA ALA A 152 15.17 -0.98 7.49
C ALA A 152 16.14 -0.76 6.33
N GLN A 153 16.53 -1.83 5.65
CA GLN A 153 17.40 -1.78 4.48
C GLN A 153 16.61 -1.72 3.17
N GLY A 154 15.26 -1.70 3.25
CA GLY A 154 14.41 -1.67 2.07
C GLY A 154 14.19 -3.03 1.44
N ILE A 155 14.44 -4.10 2.17
CA ILE A 155 14.34 -5.47 1.66
C ILE A 155 13.09 -6.13 2.22
N PRO A 156 12.26 -6.78 1.36
CA PRO A 156 11.09 -7.51 1.86
C PRO A 156 11.49 -8.68 2.75
N VAL A 157 10.78 -8.83 3.85
CA VAL A 157 10.99 -9.94 4.78
C VAL A 157 10.40 -11.20 4.18
N SER A 158 11.16 -12.30 4.16
CA SER A 158 10.66 -13.55 3.62
C SER A 158 9.77 -14.27 4.64
N ARG A 159 8.87 -15.12 4.13
CA ARG A 159 7.99 -15.94 4.97
C ARG A 159 8.77 -16.87 5.91
N ASP A 160 9.93 -17.31 5.46
CA ASP A 160 10.77 -18.23 6.23
C ASP A 160 11.14 -17.69 7.61
N ARG A 161 11.25 -16.37 7.70
CA ARG A 161 11.63 -15.72 8.96
C ARG A 161 10.55 -15.80 10.02
N VAL A 162 9.31 -16.11 9.63
CA VAL A 162 8.19 -16.23 10.57
C VAL A 162 7.57 -17.63 10.55
N GLY A 163 8.25 -18.59 9.93
CA GLY A 163 7.80 -19.97 9.92
C GLY A 163 6.69 -20.26 8.92
N GLY A 164 6.52 -19.40 7.93
CA GLY A 164 5.47 -19.56 6.93
C GLY A 164 5.87 -20.37 5.72
#